data_9f0788d8ba99e7369c671f038c0d25cf
#
_entry.id   9f0788d8ba99e7369c671f038c0d25cf
#
_cell.length_a   1.000
_cell.length_b   1.000
_cell.length_c   1.000
_cell.angle_alpha   90.00
_cell.angle_beta   90.00
_cell.angle_gamma   90.00
#
_symmetry.space_group_name_H-M   'P 1'
#
loop_
_entity.id
_entity.type
_entity.pdbx_description
1 polymer ?
#
loop_
_entity_poly.entity_id
_entity_poly.type
_entity_poly.pdbx_seq_one_letter_code
_entity_poly.pdbx_strand_id
1 'polypeptide(L)'
;MKKLILSTLIAMLASCSSYETIKHNYHEIKDHLISWSDIFIQEEDTYLVYFYSERCGHCNELKQDILSYYFKEITPMYFICTDIEIVTGPPKDLLGISDINDFYIFGTPFLTLIKDGTVADYYVGKVQILDFISI
;
A
#
# COMPACT_ATOMS: atom_id res chain seq x y z
N MET A 1 58.76 -42.85 -13.99
CA MET A 1 57.62 -42.56 -13.14
C MET A 1 56.98 -41.23 -13.58
N LYS A 2 55.88 -41.28 -14.28
CA LYS A 2 55.16 -40.08 -14.74
C LYS A 2 54.13 -39.73 -13.68
N LYS A 3 54.30 -38.56 -13.04
CA LYS A 3 53.28 -38.01 -12.13
C LYS A 3 52.15 -37.36 -12.96
N LEU A 4 50.98 -37.94 -12.88
CA LEU A 4 49.76 -37.34 -13.41
C LEU A 4 49.30 -36.22 -12.48
N ILE A 5 49.34 -34.99 -12.93
CA ILE A 5 48.75 -33.82 -12.25
C ILE A 5 47.31 -33.76 -12.72
N LEU A 6 46.38 -34.16 -11.83
CA LEU A 6 44.96 -34.05 -12.05
C LEU A 6 44.52 -32.60 -11.70
N SER A 7 44.38 -31.80 -12.76
CA SER A 7 43.89 -30.43 -12.61
C SER A 7 42.36 -30.47 -12.45
N THR A 8 41.89 -30.37 -11.22
CA THR A 8 40.44 -30.21 -10.93
C THR A 8 40.01 -28.81 -11.28
N LEU A 9 39.37 -28.68 -12.41
CA LEU A 9 38.68 -27.44 -12.85
C LEU A 9 37.40 -27.31 -12.03
N ILE A 10 37.44 -26.47 -10.99
CA ILE A 10 36.25 -26.10 -10.23
C ILE A 10 35.48 -25.11 -11.08
N ALA A 11 34.43 -25.56 -11.77
CA ALA A 11 33.45 -24.68 -12.41
C ALA A 11 32.63 -24.03 -11.30
N MET A 12 32.91 -22.76 -11.01
CA MET A 12 32.01 -21.91 -10.23
C MET A 12 30.77 -21.65 -11.08
N LEU A 13 29.70 -22.40 -10.82
CA LEU A 13 28.37 -22.07 -11.28
C LEU A 13 27.94 -20.83 -10.48
N ALA A 14 28.12 -19.66 -11.07
CA ALA A 14 27.45 -18.47 -10.63
C ALA A 14 25.95 -18.68 -10.89
N SER A 15 25.22 -19.15 -9.87
CA SER A 15 23.78 -19.15 -9.89
C SER A 15 23.33 -17.70 -9.81
N CYS A 16 23.04 -17.11 -10.96
CA CYS A 16 22.29 -15.88 -11.04
C CYS A 16 20.87 -16.23 -10.56
N SER A 17 20.60 -16.09 -9.25
CA SER A 17 19.24 -16.14 -8.76
C SER A 17 18.57 -14.85 -9.28
N SER A 18 17.80 -14.99 -10.34
CA SER A 18 16.86 -13.96 -10.74
C SER A 18 15.87 -13.83 -9.60
N TYR A 19 15.96 -12.75 -8.84
CA TYR A 19 14.89 -12.34 -7.95
C TYR A 19 13.68 -12.02 -8.82
N GLU A 20 12.77 -12.97 -8.96
CA GLU A 20 11.47 -12.69 -9.52
C GLU A 20 10.78 -11.72 -8.56
N THR A 21 10.66 -10.47 -8.98
CA THR A 21 9.90 -9.47 -8.25
C THR A 21 8.45 -9.92 -8.25
N ILE A 22 7.95 -10.33 -7.07
CA ILE A 22 6.54 -10.74 -6.92
C ILE A 22 5.68 -9.51 -7.24
N LYS A 23 4.85 -9.62 -8.27
CA LYS A 23 3.88 -8.58 -8.64
C LYS A 23 2.57 -8.86 -7.97
N HIS A 24 2.16 -7.96 -7.10
CA HIS A 24 0.87 -8.01 -6.41
C HIS A 24 -0.26 -7.41 -7.24
N ASN A 25 -1.49 -7.81 -6.93
CA ASN A 25 -2.68 -7.29 -7.59
C ASN A 25 -3.80 -7.02 -6.57
N TYR A 26 -4.70 -6.07 -6.88
CA TYR A 26 -5.79 -5.70 -5.98
C TYR A 26 -6.79 -6.83 -5.68
N HIS A 27 -6.90 -7.85 -6.53
CA HIS A 27 -7.76 -8.99 -6.18
C HIS A 27 -7.27 -9.79 -4.97
N GLU A 28 -5.97 -9.68 -4.62
CA GLU A 28 -5.38 -10.34 -3.44
C GLU A 28 -5.82 -9.69 -2.12
N ILE A 29 -6.33 -8.46 -2.17
CA ILE A 29 -6.79 -7.69 -1.01
C ILE A 29 -8.32 -7.56 -0.95
N LYS A 30 -9.05 -8.37 -1.69
CA LYS A 30 -10.51 -8.29 -1.79
C LYS A 30 -11.24 -8.34 -0.44
N ASP A 31 -10.69 -9.07 0.53
CA ASP A 31 -11.25 -9.20 1.87
C ASP A 31 -10.99 -7.95 2.74
N HIS A 32 -10.14 -7.03 2.26
CA HIS A 32 -9.82 -5.74 2.86
C HIS A 32 -10.36 -4.55 2.06
N LEU A 33 -11.16 -4.82 1.02
CA LEU A 33 -11.95 -3.78 0.36
C LEU A 33 -13.14 -3.44 1.23
N ILE A 34 -13.29 -2.17 1.56
CA ILE A 34 -14.40 -1.65 2.36
C ILE A 34 -15.19 -0.60 1.59
N SER A 35 -16.40 -0.33 2.01
CA SER A 35 -17.20 0.77 1.49
C SER A 35 -16.86 2.09 2.17
N TRP A 36 -17.26 3.20 1.56
CA TRP A 36 -17.06 4.53 2.10
C TRP A 36 -17.62 4.71 3.52
N SER A 37 -18.81 4.16 3.78
CA SER A 37 -19.46 4.22 5.09
C SER A 37 -18.70 3.50 6.21
N ASP A 38 -17.78 2.60 5.85
CA ASP A 38 -17.10 1.73 6.81
C ASP A 38 -15.73 2.27 7.24
N ILE A 39 -15.35 3.47 6.80
CA ILE A 39 -14.04 4.07 7.06
C ILE A 39 -13.71 4.13 8.56
N PHE A 40 -14.67 4.48 9.41
CA PHE A 40 -14.46 4.70 10.84
C PHE A 40 -14.92 3.56 11.76
N ILE A 41 -15.40 2.45 11.20
CA ILE A 41 -16.07 1.38 11.97
C ILE A 41 -15.37 0.02 11.87
N GLN A 42 -14.06 0.00 11.63
CA GLN A 42 -13.28 -1.22 11.66
C GLN A 42 -13.04 -1.69 13.10
N GLU A 43 -12.72 -2.98 13.28
CA GLU A 43 -12.54 -3.59 14.59
C GLU A 43 -11.27 -3.16 15.32
N GLU A 44 -10.23 -2.82 14.57
CA GLU A 44 -8.93 -2.44 15.12
C GLU A 44 -8.94 -0.99 15.61
N ASP A 45 -8.20 -0.71 16.68
CA ASP A 45 -8.03 0.64 17.22
C ASP A 45 -7.17 1.53 16.32
N THR A 46 -6.27 0.93 15.55
CA THR A 46 -5.34 1.64 14.64
C THR A 46 -5.25 0.90 13.31
N TYR A 47 -5.55 1.58 12.23
CA TYR A 47 -5.47 1.03 10.87
C TYR A 47 -5.30 2.13 9.83
N LEU A 48 -4.88 1.71 8.65
CA LEU A 48 -4.76 2.58 7.46
C LEU A 48 -5.94 2.34 6.52
N VAL A 49 -6.36 3.39 5.83
CA VAL A 49 -7.30 3.29 4.70
C VAL A 49 -6.68 3.95 3.49
N TYR A 50 -6.52 3.18 2.42
CA TYR A 50 -5.94 3.62 1.16
C TYR A 50 -7.02 3.78 0.09
N PHE A 51 -7.07 4.95 -0.51
CA PHE A 51 -8.03 5.33 -1.55
C PHE A 51 -7.33 5.35 -2.91
N TYR A 52 -7.84 4.58 -3.85
CA TYR A 52 -7.29 4.48 -5.18
C TYR A 52 -8.38 4.43 -6.26
N SER A 53 -8.00 4.75 -7.48
CA SER A 53 -8.79 4.50 -8.67
C SER A 53 -7.94 3.70 -9.66
N GLU A 54 -8.54 2.75 -10.37
CA GLU A 54 -7.84 2.00 -11.43
C GLU A 54 -7.51 2.88 -12.65
N ARG A 55 -8.17 4.05 -12.76
CA ARG A 55 -7.94 5.05 -13.81
C ARG A 55 -6.92 6.12 -13.42
N CYS A 56 -6.44 6.10 -12.19
CA CYS A 56 -5.50 7.08 -11.65
C CYS A 56 -4.05 6.67 -11.99
N GLY A 57 -3.35 7.49 -12.77
CA GLY A 57 -1.97 7.21 -13.18
C GLY A 57 -1.00 7.09 -12.00
N HIS A 58 -1.05 8.00 -11.04
CA HIS A 58 -0.20 7.95 -9.84
C HIS A 58 -0.55 6.76 -8.92
N CYS A 59 -1.83 6.36 -8.88
CA CYS A 59 -2.23 5.14 -8.17
C CYS A 59 -1.61 3.89 -8.81
N ASN A 60 -1.60 3.81 -10.15
CA ASN A 60 -1.00 2.70 -10.87
C ASN A 60 0.53 2.63 -10.68
N GLU A 61 1.20 3.77 -10.63
CA GLU A 61 2.64 3.84 -10.34
C GLU A 61 2.96 3.39 -8.91
N LEU A 62 2.08 3.69 -7.93
CA LEU A 62 2.24 3.37 -6.51
C LEU A 62 1.80 1.94 -6.16
N LYS A 63 1.05 1.27 -7.03
CA LYS A 63 0.36 0.01 -6.76
C LYS A 63 1.26 -1.06 -6.14
N GLN A 64 2.44 -1.29 -6.72
CA GLN A 64 3.34 -2.34 -6.22
C GLN A 64 3.94 -1.99 -4.87
N ASP A 65 4.27 -0.73 -4.62
CA ASP A 65 4.83 -0.27 -3.37
C ASP A 65 3.80 -0.37 -2.23
N ILE A 66 2.56 0.08 -2.46
CA ILE A 66 1.50 0.03 -1.44
C ILE A 66 1.06 -1.40 -1.13
N LEU A 67 0.95 -2.28 -2.12
CA LEU A 67 0.62 -3.68 -1.90
C LEU A 67 1.77 -4.42 -1.23
N SER A 68 3.02 -4.15 -1.59
CA SER A 68 4.18 -4.71 -0.89
C SER A 68 4.23 -4.27 0.57
N TYR A 69 3.92 -3.02 0.86
CA TYR A 69 3.79 -2.50 2.22
C TYR A 69 2.69 -3.25 2.98
N TYR A 70 1.49 -3.36 2.42
CA TYR A 70 0.37 -4.09 3.01
C TYR A 70 0.74 -5.52 3.42
N PHE A 71 1.45 -6.27 2.58
CA PHE A 71 1.82 -7.66 2.87
C PHE A 71 2.96 -7.81 3.88
N LYS A 72 3.75 -6.76 4.13
CA LYS A 72 4.90 -6.81 5.03
C LYS A 72 4.61 -6.20 6.40
N GLU A 73 3.69 -5.25 6.48
CA GLU A 73 3.45 -4.49 7.71
C GLU A 73 2.43 -5.16 8.63
N ILE A 74 2.57 -4.87 9.91
CA ILE A 74 1.66 -5.38 10.96
C ILE A 74 0.41 -4.51 11.08
N THR A 75 0.52 -3.21 10.77
CA THR A 75 -0.62 -2.28 10.84
C THR A 75 -1.67 -2.69 9.82
N PRO A 76 -2.89 -3.00 10.25
CA PRO A 76 -3.97 -3.34 9.33
C PRO A 76 -4.21 -2.24 8.32
N MET A 77 -4.49 -2.62 7.08
CA MET A 77 -4.79 -1.69 6.01
C MET A 77 -6.04 -2.13 5.25
N TYR A 78 -6.92 -1.19 5.03
CA TYR A 78 -8.13 -1.34 4.23
C TYR A 78 -8.02 -0.52 2.95
N PHE A 79 -8.81 -0.88 1.95
CA PHE A 79 -8.75 -0.26 0.62
C PHE A 79 -10.14 0.20 0.19
N ILE A 80 -10.20 1.36 -0.43
CA ILE A 80 -11.40 1.88 -1.09
C ILE A 80 -11.08 2.18 -2.54
N CYS A 81 -11.80 1.50 -3.44
CA CYS A 81 -11.80 1.85 -4.86
C CYS A 81 -12.78 3.00 -5.11
N THR A 82 -12.25 4.16 -5.45
CA THR A 82 -13.07 5.38 -5.64
C THR A 82 -13.81 5.40 -6.99
N ASP A 83 -13.63 4.40 -7.83
CA ASP A 83 -14.43 4.23 -9.05
C ASP A 83 -15.88 3.83 -8.76
N ILE A 84 -16.15 3.36 -7.53
CA ILE A 84 -17.49 2.94 -7.08
C ILE A 84 -18.20 4.08 -6.32
N GLU A 85 -17.52 4.64 -5.32
CA GLU A 85 -18.03 5.69 -4.47
C GLU A 85 -16.90 6.60 -4.01
N ILE A 86 -17.12 7.90 -4.06
CA ILE A 86 -16.14 8.89 -3.59
C ILE A 86 -16.85 10.17 -3.16
N VAL A 87 -16.37 10.77 -2.07
CA VAL A 87 -16.68 12.14 -1.68
C VAL A 87 -15.39 12.96 -1.71
N THR A 88 -15.33 13.94 -2.59
CA THR A 88 -14.19 14.83 -2.75
C THR A 88 -14.51 16.26 -2.42
N GLY A 89 -13.49 16.99 -1.98
CA GLY A 89 -13.61 18.41 -1.71
C GLY A 89 -12.25 19.11 -1.72
N PRO A 90 -12.24 20.43 -1.48
CA PRO A 90 -11.00 21.19 -1.41
C PRO A 90 -10.17 20.77 -0.20
N PRO A 91 -8.83 20.93 -0.26
CA PRO A 91 -7.97 20.63 0.90
C PRO A 91 -8.43 21.35 2.16
N LYS A 92 -8.51 20.59 3.27
CA LYS A 92 -8.76 21.08 4.62
C LYS A 92 -7.98 20.26 5.63
N ASP A 93 -7.96 20.68 6.86
CA ASP A 93 -7.43 19.83 7.96
C ASP A 93 -8.45 18.74 8.29
N LEU A 94 -8.03 17.48 8.18
CA LEU A 94 -8.83 16.30 8.47
C LEU A 94 -8.56 15.71 9.86
N LEU A 95 -7.54 16.20 10.58
CA LEU A 95 -7.17 15.64 11.88
C LEU A 95 -8.34 15.71 12.87
N GLY A 96 -8.59 14.61 13.56
CA GLY A 96 -9.64 14.49 14.58
C GLY A 96 -11.05 14.24 14.02
N ILE A 97 -11.25 14.20 12.70
CA ILE A 97 -12.55 13.83 12.13
C ILE A 97 -12.86 12.37 12.46
N SER A 98 -14.08 12.13 12.90
CA SER A 98 -14.63 10.82 13.25
C SER A 98 -16.00 10.53 12.63
N ASP A 99 -16.64 11.52 12.05
CA ASP A 99 -17.92 11.37 11.37
C ASP A 99 -17.72 11.31 9.86
N ILE A 100 -18.29 10.28 9.24
CA ILE A 100 -18.21 10.08 7.79
C ILE A 100 -18.83 11.24 6.99
N ASN A 101 -19.80 11.94 7.56
CA ASN A 101 -20.44 13.08 6.91
C ASN A 101 -19.52 14.32 6.82
N ASP A 102 -18.50 14.38 7.67
CA ASP A 102 -17.49 15.44 7.69
C ASP A 102 -16.23 15.06 6.91
N PHE A 103 -16.09 13.78 6.54
CA PHE A 103 -14.92 13.26 5.86
C PHE A 103 -15.04 13.33 4.35
N TYR A 104 -13.99 13.76 3.70
CA TYR A 104 -13.80 13.64 2.25
C TYR A 104 -12.30 13.63 1.91
N ILE A 105 -11.94 13.15 0.74
CA ILE A 105 -10.58 13.17 0.23
C ILE A 105 -10.37 14.28 -0.81
N PHE A 106 -9.13 14.63 -1.09
CA PHE A 106 -8.78 15.70 -2.04
C PHE A 106 -8.50 15.18 -3.45
N GLY A 107 -8.49 13.89 -3.62
CA GLY A 107 -8.17 13.16 -4.84
C GLY A 107 -7.47 11.84 -4.53
N THR A 108 -7.04 11.12 -5.56
CA THR A 108 -6.33 9.84 -5.43
C THR A 108 -4.91 9.93 -6.02
N PRO A 109 -3.94 9.19 -5.48
CA PRO A 109 -4.00 8.34 -4.30
C PRO A 109 -4.09 9.15 -2.99
N PHE A 110 -4.75 8.59 -2.00
CA PHE A 110 -4.91 9.18 -0.67
C PHE A 110 -4.77 8.08 0.39
N LEU A 111 -4.08 8.35 1.48
CA LEU A 111 -3.90 7.42 2.58
C LEU A 111 -4.25 8.12 3.90
N THR A 112 -5.07 7.50 4.73
CA THR A 112 -5.38 8.02 6.06
C THR A 112 -5.04 7.00 7.14
N LEU A 113 -4.52 7.47 8.26
CA LEU A 113 -4.33 6.72 9.49
C LEU A 113 -5.50 7.00 10.41
N ILE A 114 -6.24 5.96 10.75
CA ILE A 114 -7.32 6.02 11.75
C ILE A 114 -6.80 5.46 13.06
N LYS A 115 -7.03 6.19 14.14
CA LYS A 115 -6.71 5.76 15.49
C LYS A 115 -7.85 6.12 16.43
N ASP A 116 -8.31 5.14 17.20
CA ASP A 116 -9.43 5.30 18.13
C ASP A 116 -10.68 5.93 17.47
N GLY A 117 -10.98 5.51 16.22
CA GLY A 117 -12.13 5.97 15.44
C GLY A 117 -12.01 7.40 14.89
N THR A 118 -10.82 8.01 14.90
CA THR A 118 -10.59 9.37 14.37
C THR A 118 -9.42 9.40 13.40
N VAL A 119 -9.42 10.37 12.50
CA VAL A 119 -8.26 10.65 11.63
C VAL A 119 -7.10 11.13 12.48
N ALA A 120 -6.04 10.32 12.58
CA ALA A 120 -4.81 10.63 13.30
C ALA A 120 -3.75 11.27 12.39
N ASP A 121 -3.73 10.88 11.12
CA ASP A 121 -2.85 11.46 10.10
C ASP A 121 -3.38 11.15 8.69
N TYR A 122 -2.89 11.85 7.68
CA TYR A 122 -3.23 11.60 6.28
C TYR A 122 -2.12 12.03 5.32
N TYR A 123 -2.05 11.38 4.17
CA TYR A 123 -1.01 11.57 3.17
C TYR A 123 -1.66 11.72 1.79
N VAL A 124 -1.32 12.80 1.10
CA VAL A 124 -1.96 13.20 -0.14
C VAL A 124 -1.00 13.03 -1.31
N GLY A 125 -1.39 12.23 -2.27
CA GLY A 125 -0.62 12.01 -3.47
C GLY A 125 0.54 11.03 -3.32
N LYS A 126 1.10 10.64 -4.45
CA LYS A 126 2.13 9.60 -4.55
C LYS A 126 3.36 9.89 -3.68
N VAL A 127 3.86 11.13 -3.68
CA VAL A 127 5.12 11.47 -2.99
C VAL A 127 4.98 11.31 -1.48
N GLN A 128 3.96 11.90 -0.88
CA GLN A 128 3.74 11.80 0.57
C GLN A 128 3.49 10.35 1.02
N ILE A 129 2.76 9.57 0.22
CA ILE A 129 2.49 8.18 0.53
C ILE A 129 3.77 7.35 0.43
N LEU A 130 4.58 7.53 -0.62
CA LEU A 130 5.88 6.85 -0.74
C LEU A 130 6.81 7.19 0.43
N ASP A 131 6.88 8.45 0.84
CA ASP A 131 7.69 8.86 1.98
C ASP A 131 7.24 8.16 3.26
N PHE A 132 5.93 8.03 3.48
CA PHE A 132 5.38 7.31 4.63
C PHE A 132 5.70 5.81 4.62
N ILE A 133 5.44 5.11 3.51
CA ILE A 133 5.63 3.65 3.44
C ILE A 133 7.09 3.21 3.28
N SER A 134 7.99 4.12 3.01
CA SER A 134 9.44 3.84 2.82
C SER A 134 10.25 3.97 4.12
N ILE A 135 9.62 4.29 5.25
CA ILE A 135 10.31 4.47 6.56
C ILE A 135 10.66 3.13 7.21
#